data_ccc0db3d9f8f6697f927dd0fabfeae91
#
_entry.id   ccc0db3d9f8f6697f927dd0fabfeae91
#
_cell.length_a   1.000
_cell.length_b   1.000
_cell.length_c   1.000
_cell.angle_alpha   90.00
_cell.angle_beta   90.00
_cell.angle_gamma   90.00
#
_symmetry.space_group_name_H-M   'P 1'
#
loop_
_entity.id
_entity.type
_entity.pdbx_description
1 polymer ?
#
loop_
_entity_poly.entity_id
_entity_poly.type
_entity_poly.pdbx_seq_one_letter_code
_entity_poly.pdbx_strand_id
1 'polypeptide(L)'
;MGQFADLKALLEANADKETVRGQAAYMRNQFKFYGIKTPQRRSLTQNLIKAAKRAAKVEWDFLDQCWLAEQREYQYFVCDYLKAVQGQLVYADLKRLELYVQTKQWWDTIDALDTIIGQIGLRDKRVDQLMLDWSQASDFWLRRIAIDHQRGRKEKTKQELLAKIIDNNLNREEFFINKAIGWALRDYSKTNPPWVKEFLASRKNGLAKLSLREASKYLR
;
A
#
# COMPACT_ATOMS: atom_id res chain seq x y z
N MET A 1 -2.29 -13.87 28.81
CA MET A 1 -1.28 -13.76 27.74
C MET A 1 -1.56 -12.50 26.94
N GLY A 2 -0.58 -11.89 26.29
CA GLY A 2 -0.83 -10.65 25.51
C GLY A 2 -1.35 -10.96 24.11
N GLN A 3 -2.05 -10.03 23.48
CA GLN A 3 -2.67 -10.18 22.13
C GLN A 3 -1.69 -10.74 21.09
N PHE A 4 -0.42 -10.33 21.14
CA PHE A 4 0.60 -10.84 20.22
C PHE A 4 0.90 -12.33 20.45
N ALA A 5 1.00 -12.78 21.71
CA ALA A 5 1.24 -14.20 22.04
C ALA A 5 0.07 -15.07 21.58
N ASP A 6 -1.16 -14.58 21.73
CA ASP A 6 -2.37 -15.31 21.29
C ASP A 6 -2.43 -15.39 19.75
N LEU A 7 -2.12 -14.29 19.04
CA LEU A 7 -2.02 -14.30 17.58
C LEU A 7 -0.90 -15.23 17.10
N LYS A 8 0.25 -15.23 17.77
CA LYS A 8 1.38 -16.09 17.44
C LYS A 8 0.97 -17.56 17.54
N ALA A 9 0.42 -17.98 18.69
CA ALA A 9 -0.04 -19.35 18.89
C ALA A 9 -1.08 -19.78 17.83
N LEU A 10 -2.01 -18.87 17.48
CA LEU A 10 -3.01 -19.11 16.46
C LEU A 10 -2.40 -19.36 15.07
N LEU A 11 -1.42 -18.52 14.65
CA LEU A 11 -0.76 -18.67 13.35
C LEU A 11 0.14 -19.91 13.32
N GLU A 12 0.90 -20.19 14.39
CA GLU A 12 1.75 -21.38 14.49
C GLU A 12 0.94 -22.68 14.41
N ALA A 13 -0.20 -22.74 15.07
CA ALA A 13 -1.09 -23.90 15.03
C ALA A 13 -1.73 -24.17 13.66
N ASN A 14 -1.72 -23.16 12.76
CA ASN A 14 -2.29 -23.24 11.41
C ASN A 14 -1.25 -23.17 10.31
N ALA A 15 0.04 -23.34 10.64
CA ALA A 15 1.12 -23.33 9.67
C ALA A 15 1.03 -24.50 8.68
N ASP A 16 1.30 -24.21 7.40
CA ASP A 16 1.29 -25.20 6.31
C ASP A 16 2.64 -25.19 5.60
N LYS A 17 3.48 -26.18 5.92
CA LYS A 17 4.84 -26.30 5.38
C LYS A 17 4.89 -26.50 3.86
N GLU A 18 3.85 -27.09 3.27
CA GLU A 18 3.79 -27.31 1.82
C GLU A 18 3.59 -25.99 1.06
N THR A 19 2.77 -25.09 1.62
CA THR A 19 2.49 -23.77 1.02
C THR A 19 3.65 -22.79 1.19
N VAL A 20 4.49 -22.91 2.23
CA VAL A 20 5.60 -21.99 2.54
C VAL A 20 6.52 -21.75 1.33
N ARG A 21 6.96 -22.85 0.69
CA ARG A 21 7.90 -22.77 -0.44
C ARG A 21 7.37 -21.93 -1.59
N GLY A 22 6.10 -22.10 -1.94
CA GLY A 22 5.46 -21.33 -3.01
C GLY A 22 5.30 -19.85 -2.66
N GLN A 23 4.91 -19.54 -1.41
CA GLN A 23 4.80 -18.16 -0.96
C GLN A 23 6.15 -17.45 -0.91
N ALA A 24 7.17 -18.11 -0.35
CA ALA A 24 8.52 -17.55 -0.30
C ALA A 24 9.08 -17.29 -1.73
N ALA A 25 8.96 -18.25 -2.64
CA ALA A 25 9.41 -18.11 -4.02
C ALA A 25 8.70 -16.95 -4.74
N TYR A 26 7.38 -16.79 -4.56
CA TYR A 26 6.61 -15.70 -5.12
C TYR A 26 7.09 -14.33 -4.62
N MET A 27 7.54 -14.25 -3.36
CA MET A 27 8.15 -13.06 -2.75
C MET A 27 9.68 -13.01 -2.92
N ARG A 28 10.23 -13.75 -3.90
CA ARG A 28 11.67 -13.82 -4.20
C ARG A 28 12.53 -14.20 -2.98
N ASN A 29 11.99 -15.02 -2.10
CA ASN A 29 12.62 -15.51 -0.86
C ASN A 29 13.07 -14.40 0.11
N GLN A 30 12.41 -13.23 0.07
CA GLN A 30 12.77 -12.11 0.94
C GLN A 30 12.20 -12.25 2.36
N PHE A 31 11.17 -13.08 2.55
CA PHE A 31 10.46 -13.20 3.82
C PHE A 31 10.25 -14.66 4.20
N LYS A 32 10.17 -14.91 5.51
CA LYS A 32 9.69 -16.17 6.04
C LYS A 32 8.16 -16.19 6.11
N PHE A 33 7.58 -17.38 6.04
CA PHE A 33 6.13 -17.59 6.06
C PHE A 33 5.77 -18.75 6.97
N TYR A 34 4.57 -18.71 7.52
CA TYR A 34 3.88 -19.88 8.09
C TYR A 34 3.21 -20.73 7.00
N GLY A 35 2.96 -20.21 5.83
CA GLY A 35 2.27 -20.88 4.75
C GLY A 35 0.75 -20.66 4.75
N ILE A 36 0.25 -19.69 5.51
CA ILE A 36 -1.18 -19.43 5.66
C ILE A 36 -1.67 -18.55 4.52
N LYS A 37 -2.60 -19.08 3.70
CA LYS A 37 -3.19 -18.33 2.58
C LYS A 37 -4.10 -17.20 3.07
N THR A 38 -4.22 -16.14 2.28
CA THR A 38 -5.00 -14.93 2.65
C THR A 38 -6.43 -15.21 3.14
N PRO A 39 -7.26 -16.08 2.50
CA PRO A 39 -8.60 -16.36 3.01
C PRO A 39 -8.57 -17.01 4.40
N GLN A 40 -7.68 -17.96 4.61
CA GLN A 40 -7.51 -18.64 5.89
C GLN A 40 -7.03 -17.67 6.97
N ARG A 41 -5.98 -16.86 6.71
CA ARG A 41 -5.49 -15.84 7.64
C ARG A 41 -6.63 -14.91 8.08
N ARG A 42 -7.40 -14.38 7.12
CA ARG A 42 -8.52 -13.48 7.41
C ARG A 42 -9.62 -14.17 8.23
N SER A 43 -9.90 -15.43 7.97
CA SER A 43 -10.83 -16.22 8.78
C SER A 43 -10.33 -16.37 10.22
N LEU A 44 -9.08 -16.75 10.40
CA LEU A 44 -8.45 -16.93 11.71
C LEU A 44 -8.44 -15.63 12.53
N THR A 45 -8.15 -14.49 11.89
CA THR A 45 -7.99 -13.20 12.58
C THR A 45 -9.29 -12.37 12.64
N GLN A 46 -10.41 -12.87 12.13
CA GLN A 46 -11.65 -12.08 12.02
C GLN A 46 -12.16 -11.51 13.35
N ASN A 47 -11.99 -12.23 14.45
CA ASN A 47 -12.44 -11.76 15.77
C ASN A 47 -11.57 -10.60 16.28
N LEU A 48 -10.25 -10.64 16.05
CA LEU A 48 -9.34 -9.53 16.36
C LEU A 48 -9.71 -8.30 15.53
N ILE A 49 -9.99 -8.46 14.25
CA ILE A 49 -10.44 -7.36 13.38
C ILE A 49 -11.79 -6.80 13.81
N LYS A 50 -12.75 -7.65 14.21
CA LYS A 50 -14.05 -7.19 14.76
C LYS A 50 -13.87 -6.40 16.06
N ALA A 51 -12.99 -6.86 16.97
CA ALA A 51 -12.66 -6.16 18.20
C ALA A 51 -12.02 -4.80 17.91
N ALA A 52 -11.05 -4.74 17.01
CA ALA A 52 -10.40 -3.51 16.57
C ALA A 52 -11.38 -2.43 16.05
N LYS A 53 -12.37 -2.84 15.24
CA LYS A 53 -13.42 -1.92 14.74
C LYS A 53 -14.29 -1.32 15.84
N ARG A 54 -14.44 -2.03 16.97
CA ARG A 54 -15.24 -1.59 18.11
C ARG A 54 -14.41 -0.80 19.13
N ALA A 55 -13.09 -0.91 19.08
CA ALA A 55 -12.19 -0.22 19.96
C ALA A 55 -12.21 1.28 19.70
N ALA A 56 -12.04 2.09 20.76
CA ALA A 56 -11.98 3.55 20.66
C ALA A 56 -10.67 4.07 20.08
N LYS A 57 -9.63 3.24 20.04
CA LYS A 57 -8.29 3.59 19.57
C LYS A 57 -7.61 2.41 18.90
N VAL A 58 -6.63 2.73 18.06
CA VAL A 58 -5.75 1.73 17.41
C VAL A 58 -4.75 1.18 18.43
N GLU A 59 -4.61 -0.15 18.48
CA GLU A 59 -3.68 -0.85 19.39
C GLU A 59 -2.26 -0.88 18.80
N TRP A 60 -1.62 0.29 18.75
CA TRP A 60 -0.35 0.46 18.05
C TRP A 60 0.78 -0.44 18.56
N ASP A 61 0.90 -0.64 19.88
CA ASP A 61 1.96 -1.46 20.46
C ASP A 61 1.83 -2.94 20.05
N PHE A 62 0.61 -3.41 19.90
CA PHE A 62 0.32 -4.74 19.34
C PHE A 62 0.69 -4.81 17.85
N LEU A 63 0.33 -3.78 17.07
CA LEU A 63 0.67 -3.72 15.65
C LEU A 63 2.17 -3.62 15.41
N ASP A 64 2.90 -2.87 16.24
CA ASP A 64 4.36 -2.77 16.18
C ASP A 64 5.02 -4.12 16.42
N GLN A 65 4.58 -4.88 17.44
CA GLN A 65 5.06 -6.24 17.69
C GLN A 65 4.81 -7.15 16.49
N CYS A 66 3.61 -7.08 15.89
CA CYS A 66 3.30 -7.82 14.68
C CYS A 66 4.17 -7.39 13.50
N TRP A 67 4.41 -6.08 13.32
CA TRP A 67 5.23 -5.59 12.21
C TRP A 67 6.67 -6.05 12.31
N LEU A 68 7.22 -6.09 13.52
CA LEU A 68 8.60 -6.53 13.78
C LEU A 68 8.76 -8.05 13.68
N ALA A 69 7.70 -8.83 13.83
CA ALA A 69 7.74 -10.29 13.77
C ALA A 69 8.24 -10.81 12.41
N GLU A 70 8.80 -12.00 12.40
CA GLU A 70 9.60 -12.51 11.28
C GLU A 70 8.75 -12.97 10.10
N GLN A 71 7.65 -13.69 10.35
CA GLN A 71 6.80 -14.24 9.29
C GLN A 71 5.90 -13.17 8.67
N ARG A 72 5.81 -13.21 7.35
CA ARG A 72 5.13 -12.17 6.55
C ARG A 72 3.63 -12.06 6.84
N GLU A 73 3.01 -13.11 7.31
CA GLU A 73 1.61 -13.12 7.72
C GLU A 73 1.29 -12.09 8.80
N TYR A 74 2.25 -11.74 9.67
CA TYR A 74 2.05 -10.69 10.66
C TYR A 74 1.91 -9.30 10.01
N GLN A 75 2.77 -8.97 9.03
CA GLN A 75 2.66 -7.69 8.32
C GLN A 75 1.36 -7.63 7.50
N TYR A 76 0.93 -8.74 6.93
CA TYR A 76 -0.37 -8.83 6.27
C TYR A 76 -1.54 -8.64 7.25
N PHE A 77 -1.44 -9.19 8.46
CA PHE A 77 -2.42 -8.94 9.51
C PHE A 77 -2.49 -7.46 9.89
N VAL A 78 -1.34 -6.80 10.05
CA VAL A 78 -1.28 -5.35 10.32
C VAL A 78 -1.97 -4.56 9.21
N CYS A 79 -1.72 -4.88 7.94
CA CYS A 79 -2.40 -4.24 6.81
C CYS A 79 -3.92 -4.47 6.84
N ASP A 80 -4.39 -5.70 7.11
CA ASP A 80 -5.81 -6.01 7.23
C ASP A 80 -6.45 -5.27 8.44
N TYR A 81 -5.74 -5.17 9.58
CA TYR A 81 -6.18 -4.41 10.75
C TYR A 81 -6.32 -2.92 10.43
N LEU A 82 -5.26 -2.28 9.93
CA LEU A 82 -5.25 -0.85 9.61
C LEU A 82 -6.31 -0.50 8.56
N LYS A 83 -6.50 -1.35 7.55
CA LYS A 83 -7.58 -1.18 6.58
C LYS A 83 -8.96 -1.24 7.23
N ALA A 84 -9.15 -2.11 8.22
CA ALA A 84 -10.42 -2.25 8.92
C ALA A 84 -10.76 -1.04 9.79
N VAL A 85 -9.75 -0.35 10.34
CA VAL A 85 -9.87 0.83 11.19
C VAL A 85 -9.47 2.13 10.50
N GLN A 86 -9.31 2.14 9.18
CA GLN A 86 -8.80 3.29 8.42
C GLN A 86 -9.58 4.59 8.65
N GLY A 87 -10.86 4.50 9.05
CA GLY A 87 -11.69 5.65 9.43
C GLY A 87 -11.25 6.32 10.74
N GLN A 88 -10.54 5.62 11.60
CA GLN A 88 -10.04 6.13 12.90
C GLN A 88 -8.64 6.78 12.75
N LEU A 89 -7.91 6.47 11.68
CA LEU A 89 -6.56 6.98 11.48
C LEU A 89 -6.57 8.48 11.18
N VAL A 90 -5.62 9.20 11.76
CA VAL A 90 -5.44 10.65 11.62
C VAL A 90 -4.05 10.99 11.10
N TYR A 91 -3.81 12.25 10.76
CA TYR A 91 -2.53 12.71 10.23
C TYR A 91 -1.34 12.38 11.13
N ALA A 92 -1.50 12.44 12.44
CA ALA A 92 -0.44 12.11 13.40
C ALA A 92 0.04 10.65 13.29
N ASP A 93 -0.81 9.74 12.83
CA ASP A 93 -0.46 8.32 12.66
C ASP A 93 0.48 8.08 11.46
N LEU A 94 0.58 9.05 10.53
CA LEU A 94 1.42 8.93 9.34
C LEU A 94 2.90 8.72 9.69
N LYS A 95 3.39 9.32 10.78
CA LYS A 95 4.76 9.10 11.23
C LYS A 95 5.03 7.63 11.55
N ARG A 96 4.05 6.91 12.13
CA ARG A 96 4.17 5.48 12.42
C ARG A 96 3.99 4.63 11.17
N LEU A 97 3.05 5.00 10.30
CA LEU A 97 2.88 4.33 9.01
C LEU A 97 4.11 4.46 8.11
N GLU A 98 4.82 5.59 8.16
CA GLU A 98 6.09 5.78 7.46
C GLU A 98 7.15 4.79 7.93
N LEU A 99 7.27 4.51 9.23
CA LEU A 99 8.17 3.47 9.75
C LEU A 99 7.82 2.08 9.19
N TYR A 100 6.53 1.77 9.03
CA TYR A 100 6.11 0.54 8.39
C TYR A 100 6.46 0.53 6.89
N VAL A 101 6.32 1.66 6.20
CA VAL A 101 6.74 1.77 4.80
C VAL A 101 8.24 1.55 4.65
N GLN A 102 9.07 2.10 5.55
CA GLN A 102 10.52 2.06 5.49
C GLN A 102 11.15 0.76 6.00
N THR A 103 10.36 -0.16 6.55
CA THR A 103 10.84 -1.44 7.08
C THR A 103 10.15 -2.62 6.44
N LYS A 104 10.87 -3.75 6.26
CA LYS A 104 10.34 -4.97 5.61
C LYS A 104 9.65 -4.69 4.26
N GLN A 105 10.22 -3.77 3.50
CA GLN A 105 9.67 -3.20 2.28
C GLN A 105 9.52 -4.25 1.18
N TRP A 106 8.31 -4.35 0.64
CA TRP A 106 8.00 -5.04 -0.61
C TRP A 106 6.62 -4.62 -1.11
N TRP A 107 6.36 -4.78 -2.39
CA TRP A 107 5.15 -4.30 -3.05
C TRP A 107 3.84 -4.75 -2.41
N ASP A 108 3.79 -5.93 -1.81
CA ASP A 108 2.60 -6.55 -1.22
C ASP A 108 2.04 -5.81 0.01
N THR A 109 2.91 -5.26 0.86
CA THR A 109 2.52 -4.41 1.98
C THR A 109 2.43 -2.93 1.59
N ILE A 110 3.32 -2.47 0.70
CA ILE A 110 3.31 -1.09 0.19
C ILE A 110 1.98 -0.79 -0.50
N ASP A 111 1.49 -1.70 -1.36
CA ASP A 111 0.22 -1.53 -2.09
C ASP A 111 -1.03 -1.62 -1.20
N ALA A 112 -0.88 -2.14 0.03
CA ALA A 112 -1.92 -2.06 1.05
C ALA A 112 -1.87 -0.73 1.82
N LEU A 113 -0.66 -0.28 2.18
CA LEU A 113 -0.44 0.96 2.93
C LEU A 113 -0.79 2.20 2.09
N ASP A 114 -0.58 2.20 0.77
CA ASP A 114 -0.90 3.32 -0.11
C ASP A 114 -2.39 3.72 -0.01
N THR A 115 -3.28 2.74 -0.05
CA THR A 115 -4.71 2.98 0.06
C THR A 115 -5.14 3.43 1.45
N ILE A 116 -4.50 2.91 2.51
CA ILE A 116 -4.76 3.31 3.90
C ILE A 116 -4.35 4.77 4.12
N ILE A 117 -3.13 5.14 3.69
CA ILE A 117 -2.62 6.51 3.75
C ILE A 117 -3.48 7.43 2.88
N GLY A 118 -3.88 6.95 1.71
CA GLY A 118 -4.79 7.65 0.82
C GLY A 118 -6.13 8.02 1.47
N GLN A 119 -6.70 7.18 2.34
CA GLN A 119 -7.92 7.49 3.07
C GLN A 119 -7.75 8.61 4.10
N ILE A 120 -6.58 8.74 4.73
CA ILE A 120 -6.26 9.88 5.59
C ILE A 120 -6.27 11.16 4.74
N GLY A 121 -5.66 11.15 3.56
CA GLY A 121 -5.59 12.29 2.64
C GLY A 121 -6.95 12.76 2.07
N LEU A 122 -7.99 11.96 2.16
CA LEU A 122 -9.35 12.42 1.84
C LEU A 122 -9.95 13.33 2.92
N ARG A 123 -9.42 13.25 4.14
CA ARG A 123 -9.93 13.98 5.32
C ARG A 123 -8.98 15.07 5.81
N ASP A 124 -7.70 14.98 5.46
CA ASP A 124 -6.68 15.92 5.92
C ASP A 124 -5.78 16.38 4.77
N LYS A 125 -5.88 17.68 4.44
CA LYS A 125 -5.13 18.29 3.32
C LYS A 125 -3.61 18.32 3.54
N ARG A 126 -3.13 18.17 4.78
CA ARG A 126 -1.68 18.12 5.07
C ARG A 126 -1.01 16.92 4.38
N VAL A 127 -1.78 15.87 4.10
CA VAL A 127 -1.29 14.71 3.35
C VAL A 127 -0.85 15.09 1.93
N ASP A 128 -1.46 16.10 1.30
CA ASP A 128 -1.08 16.52 -0.06
C ASP A 128 0.39 16.97 -0.11
N GLN A 129 0.81 17.79 0.87
CA GLN A 129 2.19 18.24 0.95
C GLN A 129 3.13 17.07 1.28
N LEU A 130 2.76 16.21 2.23
CA LEU A 130 3.54 15.02 2.54
C LEU A 130 3.74 14.12 1.31
N MET A 131 2.72 13.95 0.48
CA MET A 131 2.84 13.15 -0.75
C MET A 131 3.72 13.83 -1.80
N LEU A 132 3.73 15.16 -1.86
CA LEU A 132 4.69 15.90 -2.70
C LEU A 132 6.14 15.69 -2.22
N ASP A 133 6.36 15.75 -0.91
CA ASP A 133 7.68 15.50 -0.31
C ASP A 133 8.12 14.06 -0.56
N TRP A 134 7.24 13.09 -0.31
CA TRP A 134 7.52 11.67 -0.57
C TRP A 134 7.75 11.37 -2.05
N SER A 135 7.14 12.11 -2.96
CA SER A 135 7.35 11.92 -4.40
C SER A 135 8.79 12.21 -4.86
N GLN A 136 9.58 12.88 -4.02
CA GLN A 136 10.99 13.23 -4.25
C GLN A 136 11.95 12.49 -3.30
N ALA A 137 11.44 11.60 -2.43
CA ALA A 137 12.25 10.87 -1.46
C ALA A 137 13.31 9.98 -2.16
N SER A 138 14.43 9.75 -1.50
CA SER A 138 15.44 8.78 -1.94
C SER A 138 14.90 7.35 -1.93
N ASP A 139 14.08 7.02 -0.94
CA ASP A 139 13.37 5.73 -0.88
C ASP A 139 12.27 5.66 -1.93
N PHE A 140 12.43 4.79 -2.91
CA PHE A 140 11.45 4.64 -3.99
C PHE A 140 10.12 4.03 -3.54
N TRP A 141 10.04 3.37 -2.37
CA TRP A 141 8.77 2.90 -1.84
C TRP A 141 7.89 4.03 -1.31
N LEU A 142 8.49 5.07 -0.69
CA LEU A 142 7.77 6.31 -0.37
C LEU A 142 7.26 6.99 -1.65
N ARG A 143 8.10 7.06 -2.70
CA ARG A 143 7.69 7.60 -4.01
C ARG A 143 6.52 6.80 -4.61
N ARG A 144 6.57 5.45 -4.49
CA ARG A 144 5.49 4.59 -4.97
C ARG A 144 4.17 4.88 -4.26
N ILE A 145 4.18 5.01 -2.92
CA ILE A 145 2.99 5.40 -2.15
C ILE A 145 2.47 6.77 -2.60
N ALA A 146 3.36 7.74 -2.77
CA ALA A 146 2.96 9.06 -3.24
C ALA A 146 2.22 8.99 -4.59
N ILE A 147 2.67 8.15 -5.53
CA ILE A 147 2.02 7.97 -6.83
C ILE A 147 0.66 7.28 -6.69
N ASP A 148 0.59 6.22 -5.87
CA ASP A 148 -0.58 5.34 -5.81
C ASP A 148 -1.64 5.76 -4.76
N HIS A 149 -1.36 6.69 -3.84
CA HIS A 149 -2.24 7.05 -2.71
C HIS A 149 -3.64 7.56 -3.11
N GLN A 150 -3.82 7.99 -4.36
CA GLN A 150 -5.11 8.45 -4.85
C GLN A 150 -5.91 7.38 -5.62
N ARG A 151 -5.38 6.16 -5.78
CA ARG A 151 -6.10 5.10 -6.51
C ARG A 151 -7.48 4.83 -5.88
N GLY A 152 -8.47 4.67 -6.75
CA GLY A 152 -9.86 4.42 -6.33
C GLY A 152 -10.63 5.66 -5.88
N ARG A 153 -10.03 6.86 -5.88
CA ARG A 153 -10.72 8.10 -5.49
C ARG A 153 -11.71 8.63 -6.54
N LYS A 154 -11.59 8.14 -7.77
CA LYS A 154 -12.48 8.55 -8.89
C LYS A 154 -12.52 10.08 -9.05
N GLU A 155 -13.71 10.68 -8.97
CA GLU A 155 -13.96 12.13 -9.10
C GLU A 155 -13.27 12.97 -8.00
N LYS A 156 -12.89 12.33 -6.88
CA LYS A 156 -12.16 12.99 -5.79
C LYS A 156 -10.65 13.02 -6.02
N THR A 157 -10.16 12.50 -7.15
CA THR A 157 -8.74 12.57 -7.51
C THR A 157 -8.33 14.01 -7.78
N LYS A 158 -7.31 14.48 -7.08
CA LYS A 158 -6.70 15.79 -7.30
C LYS A 158 -5.73 15.70 -8.47
N GLN A 159 -6.20 16.08 -9.67
CA GLN A 159 -5.47 15.94 -10.94
C GLN A 159 -4.10 16.63 -10.92
N GLU A 160 -4.06 17.87 -10.42
CA GLU A 160 -2.83 18.65 -10.34
C GLU A 160 -1.81 18.02 -9.40
N LEU A 161 -2.27 17.49 -8.26
CA LEU A 161 -1.40 16.78 -7.32
C LEU A 161 -0.85 15.50 -7.96
N LEU A 162 -1.70 14.72 -8.61
CA LEU A 162 -1.30 13.51 -9.32
C LEU A 162 -0.28 13.83 -10.41
N ALA A 163 -0.52 14.90 -11.20
CA ALA A 163 0.39 15.35 -12.24
C ALA A 163 1.77 15.71 -11.68
N LYS A 164 1.84 16.56 -10.64
CA LYS A 164 3.09 16.98 -10.01
C LYS A 164 3.88 15.80 -9.44
N ILE A 165 3.20 14.87 -8.76
CA ILE A 165 3.82 13.66 -8.19
C ILE A 165 4.42 12.79 -9.31
N ILE A 166 3.70 12.60 -10.42
CA ILE A 166 4.22 11.83 -11.56
C ILE A 166 5.36 12.59 -12.23
N ASP A 167 5.26 13.92 -12.42
CA ASP A 167 6.31 14.74 -13.02
C ASP A 167 7.64 14.65 -12.25
N ASN A 168 7.61 14.56 -10.90
CA ASN A 168 8.78 14.31 -10.06
C ASN A 168 9.42 12.92 -10.28
N ASN A 169 8.72 12.01 -10.96
CA ASN A 169 9.14 10.63 -11.18
C ASN A 169 9.29 10.25 -12.65
N LEU A 170 9.29 11.23 -13.56
CA LEU A 170 9.61 11.01 -14.97
C LEU A 170 11.09 10.66 -15.17
N ASN A 171 11.42 10.03 -16.30
CA ASN A 171 12.79 9.63 -16.68
C ASN A 171 13.47 8.71 -15.65
N ARG A 172 12.68 7.92 -14.93
CA ARG A 172 13.18 6.92 -13.98
C ARG A 172 13.15 5.53 -14.56
N GLU A 173 14.10 4.68 -14.12
CA GLU A 173 14.23 3.31 -14.60
C GLU A 173 13.61 2.27 -13.64
N GLU A 174 13.32 2.66 -12.40
CA GLU A 174 12.80 1.74 -11.38
C GLU A 174 11.47 1.13 -11.80
N PHE A 175 11.46 -0.20 -11.94
CA PHE A 175 10.30 -0.98 -12.35
C PHE A 175 9.04 -0.65 -11.54
N PHE A 176 9.18 -0.61 -10.20
CA PHE A 176 8.04 -0.38 -9.30
C PHE A 176 7.47 1.04 -9.38
N ILE A 177 8.30 2.03 -9.70
CA ILE A 177 7.85 3.43 -9.94
C ILE A 177 7.09 3.49 -11.27
N ASN A 178 7.67 2.99 -12.33
CA ASN A 178 7.04 2.99 -13.65
C ASN A 178 5.73 2.20 -13.67
N LYS A 179 5.65 1.11 -12.86
CA LYS A 179 4.42 0.33 -12.67
C LYS A 179 3.34 1.13 -11.94
N ALA A 180 3.71 1.84 -10.86
CA ALA A 180 2.81 2.70 -10.09
C ALA A 180 2.22 3.82 -10.96
N ILE A 181 3.06 4.54 -11.72
CA ILE A 181 2.60 5.59 -12.65
C ILE A 181 1.55 5.02 -13.62
N GLY A 182 1.85 3.88 -14.21
CA GLY A 182 0.91 3.21 -15.12
C GLY A 182 -0.41 2.83 -14.45
N TRP A 183 -0.36 2.37 -13.19
CA TRP A 183 -1.56 1.96 -12.45
C TRP A 183 -2.40 3.15 -11.99
N ALA A 184 -1.79 4.20 -11.48
CA ALA A 184 -2.49 5.42 -11.07
C ALA A 184 -3.22 6.05 -12.26
N LEU A 185 -2.54 6.21 -13.41
CA LEU A 185 -3.15 6.75 -14.62
C LEU A 185 -4.23 5.81 -15.20
N ARG A 186 -4.01 4.48 -15.20
CA ARG A 186 -5.01 3.49 -15.61
C ARG A 186 -6.27 3.53 -14.74
N ASP A 187 -6.10 3.65 -13.43
CA ASP A 187 -7.23 3.77 -12.53
C ASP A 187 -8.04 5.03 -12.83
N TYR A 188 -7.34 6.16 -12.95
CA TYR A 188 -7.98 7.44 -13.22
C TYR A 188 -8.55 7.57 -14.63
N SER A 189 -8.02 6.83 -15.62
CA SER A 189 -8.57 6.80 -16.97
C SER A 189 -10.01 6.28 -17.06
N LYS A 190 -10.46 5.54 -16.06
CA LYS A 190 -11.87 5.09 -15.97
C LYS A 190 -12.81 6.21 -15.56
N THR A 191 -12.28 7.27 -14.95
CA THR A 191 -13.06 8.43 -14.46
C THR A 191 -12.93 9.61 -15.42
N ASN A 192 -11.70 9.92 -15.86
CA ASN A 192 -11.42 11.05 -16.75
C ASN A 192 -10.48 10.63 -17.90
N PRO A 193 -10.98 9.88 -18.89
CA PRO A 193 -10.18 9.45 -20.04
C PRO A 193 -9.54 10.61 -20.83
N PRO A 194 -10.25 11.75 -21.11
CA PRO A 194 -9.66 12.86 -21.85
C PRO A 194 -8.42 13.42 -21.18
N TRP A 195 -8.49 13.69 -19.87
CA TRP A 195 -7.36 14.21 -19.12
C TRP A 195 -6.14 13.26 -19.16
N VAL A 196 -6.39 11.95 -19.01
CA VAL A 196 -5.28 10.97 -19.04
C VAL A 196 -4.68 10.89 -20.46
N LYS A 197 -5.49 10.97 -21.54
CA LYS A 197 -4.97 11.02 -22.91
C LYS A 197 -4.04 12.21 -23.12
N GLU A 198 -4.47 13.41 -22.70
CA GLU A 198 -3.69 14.63 -22.79
C GLU A 198 -2.41 14.56 -21.96
N PHE A 199 -2.51 14.05 -20.71
CA PHE A 199 -1.37 13.84 -19.84
C PHE A 199 -0.32 12.92 -20.46
N LEU A 200 -0.73 11.79 -21.02
CA LEU A 200 0.17 10.86 -21.70
C LEU A 200 0.83 11.48 -22.94
N ALA A 201 0.07 12.25 -23.73
CA ALA A 201 0.59 12.89 -24.93
C ALA A 201 1.65 13.97 -24.59
N SER A 202 1.36 14.81 -23.59
CA SER A 202 2.25 15.90 -23.18
C SER A 202 3.55 15.44 -22.51
N ARG A 203 3.56 14.21 -21.93
CA ARG A 203 4.70 13.67 -21.17
C ARG A 203 5.31 12.40 -21.80
N LYS A 204 4.99 12.14 -23.06
CA LYS A 204 5.38 10.91 -23.78
C LYS A 204 6.88 10.61 -23.70
N ASN A 205 7.72 11.63 -23.78
CA ASN A 205 9.18 11.47 -23.78
C ASN A 205 9.77 11.16 -22.38
N GLY A 206 9.06 11.54 -21.30
CA GLY A 206 9.49 11.27 -19.92
C GLY A 206 8.90 10.00 -19.30
N LEU A 207 7.85 9.45 -19.92
CA LEU A 207 7.16 8.25 -19.42
C LEU A 207 7.82 6.99 -19.98
N ALA A 208 8.10 6.03 -19.10
CA ALA A 208 8.58 4.71 -19.51
C ALA A 208 7.53 3.97 -20.36
N LYS A 209 8.01 3.12 -21.29
CA LYS A 209 7.13 2.25 -22.13
C LYS A 209 6.15 1.42 -21.27
N LEU A 210 6.59 0.97 -20.10
CA LEU A 210 5.76 0.24 -19.13
C LEU A 210 4.60 1.10 -18.65
N SER A 211 4.87 2.33 -18.24
CA SER A 211 3.85 3.28 -17.74
C SER A 211 2.83 3.60 -18.82
N LEU A 212 3.29 3.90 -20.05
CA LEU A 212 2.41 4.16 -21.20
C LEU A 212 1.49 2.97 -21.48
N ARG A 213 2.05 1.74 -21.55
CA ARG A 213 1.28 0.51 -21.81
C ARG A 213 0.21 0.25 -20.75
N GLU A 214 0.56 0.40 -19.45
CA GLU A 214 -0.38 0.17 -18.37
C GLU A 214 -1.48 1.24 -18.34
N ALA A 215 -1.14 2.51 -18.50
CA ALA A 215 -2.08 3.64 -18.47
C ALA A 215 -3.10 3.57 -19.63
N SER A 216 -2.67 3.08 -20.81
CA SER A 216 -3.50 3.05 -22.02
C SER A 216 -4.54 1.92 -22.06
N LYS A 217 -4.55 0.98 -21.11
CA LYS A 217 -5.39 -0.24 -21.17
C LYS A 217 -6.89 0.02 -21.33
N TYR A 218 -7.38 1.14 -20.85
CA TYR A 218 -8.80 1.53 -20.94
C TYR A 218 -9.05 2.80 -21.77
N LEU A 219 -8.01 3.31 -22.44
CA LEU A 219 -8.12 4.44 -23.37
C LEU A 219 -8.34 3.89 -24.78
N ARG A 220 -9.57 3.95 -25.23
CA ARG A 220 -9.97 3.68 -26.62
C ARG A 220 -9.97 4.97 -27.43
#